data_7db35ec077dc97dfbf5fc674011c4085
#
_entry.id   7db35ec077dc97dfbf5fc674011c4085
#
_cell.length_a   1.000
_cell.length_b   1.000
_cell.length_c   1.000
_cell.angle_alpha   90.00
_cell.angle_beta   90.00
_cell.angle_gamma   90.00
#
_symmetry.space_group_name_H-M   'P 1'
#
loop_
_entity.id
_entity.type
_entity.pdbx_description
1 polymer ?
#
loop_
_entity_poly.entity_id
_entity_poly.type
_entity_poly.pdbx_seq_one_letter_code
_entity_poly.pdbx_strand_id
1 'polypeptide(L)'
;MIGGIGEGVKLYYVIQVMSGMEDKVEEQIGIIVEKRLYEGCFHPIRRVKKKIRGEWKELREKLLPGYVFIISENVGELYQKLKSVTVFTKMLGKDGDEFIPLAEHEVQWLEEITGLESDGEDGNIGNSRNITSIKSDKNGNKKGNSKNMEVQISRVSVSEDDKITILSGPLKNMEGCIKKIDLHRRIAKVEVNFMNRKTVIHLGIEMVEKRR
;
A
#
# COMPACT_ATOMS: atom_id res chain seq x y z
N MET A 1 -4.08 7.40 40.14
CA MET A 1 -4.16 6.31 39.19
C MET A 1 -4.65 6.91 37.87
N ILE A 2 -3.74 7.22 36.97
CA ILE A 2 -4.05 7.77 35.64
C ILE A 2 -3.92 6.58 34.71
N GLY A 3 -5.09 6.05 34.27
CA GLY A 3 -5.16 4.92 33.34
C GLY A 3 -4.50 5.29 32.03
N GLY A 4 -3.67 4.37 31.53
CA GLY A 4 -3.02 4.49 30.23
C GLY A 4 -4.05 4.74 29.14
N ILE A 5 -3.74 5.71 28.28
CA ILE A 5 -4.44 5.96 27.03
C ILE A 5 -4.10 4.73 26.16
N GLY A 6 -5.04 3.80 26.05
CA GLY A 6 -4.89 2.68 25.12
C GLY A 6 -4.71 3.25 23.72
N GLU A 7 -3.66 2.84 23.01
CA GLU A 7 -3.52 3.11 21.61
C GLU A 7 -4.77 2.60 20.90
N GLY A 8 -5.53 3.51 20.29
CA GLY A 8 -6.75 3.17 19.57
C GLY A 8 -6.42 2.22 18.42
N VAL A 9 -7.22 1.19 18.23
CA VAL A 9 -7.04 0.23 17.14
C VAL A 9 -7.22 0.96 15.82
N LYS A 10 -6.16 1.01 15.01
CA LYS A 10 -6.21 1.64 13.67
C LYS A 10 -7.08 0.81 12.73
N LEU A 11 -8.22 1.35 12.33
CA LEU A 11 -9.16 0.69 11.43
C LEU A 11 -8.95 1.19 10.00
N TYR A 12 -8.63 0.27 9.10
CA TYR A 12 -8.43 0.53 7.68
C TYR A 12 -9.71 0.30 6.91
N TYR A 13 -10.13 1.29 6.14
CA TYR A 13 -11.28 1.18 5.23
C TYR A 13 -10.82 1.38 3.79
N VAL A 14 -11.60 0.86 2.85
CA VAL A 14 -11.28 0.90 1.43
C VAL A 14 -12.32 1.70 0.67
N ILE A 15 -11.85 2.67 -0.08
CA ILE A 15 -12.65 3.47 -0.99
C ILE A 15 -12.41 2.95 -2.41
N GLN A 16 -13.47 2.59 -3.10
CA GLN A 16 -13.41 2.28 -4.52
C GLN A 16 -13.57 3.56 -5.32
N VAL A 17 -12.68 3.75 -6.27
CA VAL A 17 -12.66 4.90 -7.18
C VAL A 17 -12.49 4.43 -8.62
N MET A 18 -12.70 5.32 -9.58
CA MET A 18 -12.32 5.04 -10.96
C MET A 18 -10.80 4.89 -11.05
N SER A 19 -10.33 3.81 -11.69
CA SER A 19 -8.90 3.56 -11.87
C SER A 19 -8.23 4.75 -12.58
N GLY A 20 -7.14 5.23 -12.01
CA GLY A 20 -6.44 6.44 -12.44
C GLY A 20 -6.83 7.72 -11.70
N MET A 21 -7.88 7.67 -10.86
CA MET A 21 -8.34 8.82 -10.08
C MET A 21 -7.88 8.79 -8.62
N GLU A 22 -7.06 7.81 -8.22
CA GLU A 22 -6.65 7.61 -6.84
C GLU A 22 -5.94 8.84 -6.27
N ASP A 23 -4.97 9.42 -7.01
CA ASP A 23 -4.25 10.63 -6.60
C ASP A 23 -5.21 11.81 -6.41
N LYS A 24 -6.19 11.96 -7.32
CA LYS A 24 -7.18 13.03 -7.25
C LYS A 24 -8.13 12.87 -6.06
N VAL A 25 -8.51 11.62 -5.74
CA VAL A 25 -9.33 11.35 -4.55
C VAL A 25 -8.58 11.70 -3.28
N GLU A 26 -7.32 11.30 -3.16
CA GLU A 26 -6.49 11.64 -2.00
C GLU A 26 -6.33 13.16 -1.85
N GLU A 27 -6.09 13.86 -2.94
CA GLU A 27 -6.00 15.33 -2.93
C GLU A 27 -7.31 15.96 -2.46
N GLN A 28 -8.46 15.54 -3.00
CA GLN A 28 -9.75 16.06 -2.60
C GLN A 28 -10.11 15.73 -1.15
N ILE A 29 -9.82 14.53 -0.68
CA ILE A 29 -9.99 14.16 0.73
C ILE A 29 -9.15 15.09 1.61
N GLY A 30 -7.90 15.35 1.21
CA GLY A 30 -7.01 16.26 1.94
C GLY A 30 -7.50 17.70 2.05
N ILE A 31 -8.32 18.14 1.10
CA ILE A 31 -8.91 19.50 1.05
C ILE A 31 -10.27 19.56 1.76
N ILE A 32 -11.14 18.57 1.52
CA ILE A 32 -12.57 18.61 1.91
C ILE A 32 -12.78 18.01 3.30
N VAL A 33 -12.04 16.95 3.65
CA VAL A 33 -12.24 16.19 4.88
C VAL A 33 -11.35 16.72 5.99
N GLU A 34 -11.96 16.96 7.15
CA GLU A 34 -11.24 17.43 8.33
C GLU A 34 -10.22 16.40 8.81
N LYS A 35 -9.00 16.86 9.12
CA LYS A 35 -7.88 15.98 9.53
C LYS A 35 -8.16 15.16 10.80
N ARG A 36 -9.08 15.60 11.66
CA ARG A 36 -9.49 14.85 12.86
C ARG A 36 -10.28 13.57 12.54
N LEU A 37 -10.80 13.43 11.30
CA LEU A 37 -11.64 12.31 10.91
C LEU A 37 -10.85 11.14 10.32
N TYR A 38 -9.58 11.33 9.99
CA TYR A 38 -8.72 10.28 9.48
C TYR A 38 -7.24 10.52 9.81
N GLU A 39 -6.51 9.45 10.06
CA GLU A 39 -5.08 9.49 10.32
C GLU A 39 -4.27 9.45 9.03
N GLY A 40 -4.69 8.65 8.07
CA GLY A 40 -4.01 8.44 6.80
C GLY A 40 -4.97 8.17 5.66
N CYS A 41 -4.60 8.62 4.47
CA CYS A 41 -5.30 8.33 3.23
C CYS A 41 -4.24 8.11 2.16
N PHE A 42 -4.25 6.93 1.48
CA PHE A 42 -3.21 6.55 0.56
C PHE A 42 -3.66 5.46 -0.42
N HIS A 43 -2.95 5.32 -1.52
CA HIS A 43 -3.00 4.14 -2.37
C HIS A 43 -1.58 3.55 -2.50
N PRO A 44 -1.41 2.22 -2.35
CA PRO A 44 -0.10 1.62 -2.42
C PRO A 44 0.45 1.62 -3.84
N ILE A 45 1.73 1.96 -3.98
CA ILE A 45 2.47 1.97 -5.23
C ILE A 45 3.47 0.82 -5.22
N ARG A 46 3.67 0.18 -6.34
CA ARG A 46 4.72 -0.83 -6.56
C ARG A 46 5.79 -0.30 -7.50
N ARG A 47 7.03 -0.65 -7.26
CA ARG A 47 8.12 -0.49 -8.23
C ARG A 47 8.19 -1.70 -9.14
N VAL A 48 8.31 -1.46 -10.42
CA VAL A 48 8.48 -2.51 -11.44
C VAL A 48 9.56 -2.10 -12.43
N LYS A 49 10.21 -3.09 -13.05
CA LYS A 49 11.12 -2.85 -14.17
C LYS A 49 10.42 -3.22 -15.48
N LYS A 50 10.41 -2.30 -16.45
CA LYS A 50 9.89 -2.53 -17.80
C LYS A 50 10.94 -2.22 -18.85
N LYS A 51 10.97 -3.03 -19.90
CA LYS A 51 11.84 -2.79 -21.05
C LYS A 51 11.20 -1.75 -21.97
N ILE A 52 11.81 -0.58 -22.07
CA ILE A 52 11.35 0.53 -22.91
C ILE A 52 12.48 0.87 -23.89
N ARG A 53 12.21 0.74 -25.17
CA ARG A 53 13.20 0.96 -26.25
C ARG A 53 14.50 0.18 -26.04
N GLY A 54 14.39 -1.07 -25.59
CA GLY A 54 15.54 -1.95 -25.37
C GLY A 54 16.20 -1.85 -23.99
N GLU A 55 15.93 -0.80 -23.20
CA GLU A 55 16.49 -0.55 -21.89
C GLU A 55 15.53 -0.89 -20.76
N TRP A 56 16.03 -1.44 -19.65
CA TRP A 56 15.24 -1.66 -18.45
C TRP A 56 15.13 -0.35 -17.66
N LYS A 57 13.89 0.12 -17.50
CA LYS A 57 13.56 1.31 -16.71
C LYS A 57 12.71 0.93 -15.51
N GLU A 58 13.03 1.53 -14.37
CA GLU A 58 12.21 1.41 -13.17
C GLU A 58 11.02 2.37 -13.27
N LEU A 59 9.83 1.85 -13.02
CA LEU A 59 8.58 2.59 -13.06
C LEU A 59 7.81 2.38 -11.76
N ARG A 60 6.99 3.36 -11.43
CA ARG A 60 6.05 3.35 -10.31
C ARG A 60 4.65 3.10 -10.86
N GLU A 61 4.00 2.08 -10.36
CA GLU A 61 2.64 1.71 -10.75
C GLU A 61 1.77 1.49 -9.52
N LYS A 62 0.48 1.70 -9.64
CA LYS A 62 -0.46 1.41 -8.57
C LYS A 62 -0.50 -0.09 -8.30
N LEU A 63 -0.42 -0.48 -7.03
CA LEU A 63 -0.46 -1.89 -6.64
C LEU A 63 -1.86 -2.45 -6.83
N LEU A 64 -2.87 -1.70 -6.38
CA LEU A 64 -4.29 -2.02 -6.45
C LEU A 64 -5.04 -0.87 -7.13
N PRO A 65 -5.07 -0.83 -8.49
CA PRO A 65 -5.76 0.23 -9.22
C PRO A 65 -7.25 0.28 -8.90
N GLY A 66 -7.77 1.49 -8.67
CA GLY A 66 -9.18 1.71 -8.34
C GLY A 66 -9.48 1.65 -6.84
N TYR A 67 -8.46 1.54 -5.97
CA TYR A 67 -8.65 1.49 -4.53
C TYR A 67 -7.78 2.52 -3.81
N VAL A 68 -8.39 3.21 -2.85
CA VAL A 68 -7.73 4.12 -1.91
C VAL A 68 -8.05 3.64 -0.50
N PHE A 69 -7.04 3.59 0.36
CA PHE A 69 -7.14 3.20 1.75
C PHE A 69 -7.25 4.43 2.63
N ILE A 70 -8.08 4.34 3.66
CA ILE A 70 -8.22 5.41 4.64
C ILE A 70 -8.27 4.81 6.06
N ILE A 71 -7.54 5.43 6.97
CA ILE A 71 -7.45 5.02 8.37
C ILE A 71 -8.30 5.97 9.19
N SER A 72 -9.28 5.44 9.91
CA SER A 72 -10.19 6.27 10.70
C SER A 72 -10.78 5.50 11.89
N GLU A 73 -10.93 6.19 13.01
CA GLU A 73 -11.69 5.72 14.16
C GLU A 73 -13.17 6.15 14.08
N ASN A 74 -13.47 7.18 13.30
CA ASN A 74 -14.82 7.74 13.16
C ASN A 74 -15.33 7.65 11.72
N VAL A 75 -15.50 6.42 11.23
CA VAL A 75 -15.88 6.15 9.85
C VAL A 75 -17.25 6.68 9.47
N GLY A 76 -18.21 6.75 10.41
CA GLY A 76 -19.56 7.25 10.16
C GLY A 76 -19.56 8.72 9.75
N GLU A 77 -18.88 9.57 10.52
CA GLU A 77 -18.75 11.00 10.19
C GLU A 77 -17.88 11.21 8.96
N LEU A 78 -16.79 10.46 8.86
CA LEU A 78 -15.94 10.44 7.67
C LEU A 78 -16.73 10.15 6.40
N TYR A 79 -17.57 9.12 6.41
CA TYR A 79 -18.37 8.72 5.25
C TYR A 79 -19.33 9.84 4.79
N GLN A 80 -19.92 10.59 5.72
CA GLN A 80 -20.79 11.72 5.35
C GLN A 80 -19.98 12.81 4.62
N LYS A 81 -18.76 13.08 5.05
CA LYS A 81 -17.87 14.04 4.37
C LYS A 81 -17.38 13.52 3.02
N LEU A 82 -17.11 12.22 2.89
CA LEU A 82 -16.70 11.61 1.62
C LEU A 82 -17.74 11.76 0.51
N LYS A 83 -19.02 11.84 0.85
CA LYS A 83 -20.10 12.10 -0.14
C LYS A 83 -19.92 13.43 -0.88
N SER A 84 -19.18 14.37 -0.32
CA SER A 84 -18.87 15.66 -0.95
C SER A 84 -17.65 15.61 -1.88
N VAL A 85 -16.94 14.48 -1.91
CA VAL A 85 -15.77 14.26 -2.78
C VAL A 85 -16.29 13.80 -4.14
N THR A 86 -16.11 14.62 -5.18
CA THR A 86 -16.74 14.42 -6.50
C THR A 86 -16.32 13.12 -7.21
N VAL A 87 -15.14 12.61 -6.94
CA VAL A 87 -14.60 11.38 -7.54
C VAL A 87 -14.74 10.16 -6.61
N PHE A 88 -15.39 10.33 -5.45
CA PHE A 88 -15.74 9.24 -4.56
C PHE A 88 -16.81 8.38 -5.20
N THR A 89 -16.59 7.06 -5.29
CA THR A 89 -17.58 6.14 -5.85
C THR A 89 -18.34 5.45 -4.73
N LYS A 90 -17.64 4.69 -3.91
CA LYS A 90 -18.23 4.02 -2.74
C LYS A 90 -17.15 3.59 -1.75
N MET A 91 -17.55 3.40 -0.50
CA MET A 91 -16.76 2.71 0.51
C MET A 91 -17.10 1.22 0.44
N LEU A 92 -16.08 0.37 0.36
CA LEU A 92 -16.26 -1.08 0.40
C LEU A 92 -16.53 -1.53 1.84
N GLY A 93 -17.17 -2.68 1.99
CA GLY A 93 -17.54 -3.20 3.31
C GLY A 93 -18.67 -2.42 3.98
N LYS A 94 -19.33 -1.48 3.28
CA LYS A 94 -20.53 -0.81 3.81
C LYS A 94 -21.76 -1.64 3.51
N ASP A 95 -22.50 -2.00 4.57
CA ASP A 95 -23.80 -2.65 4.49
C ASP A 95 -24.80 -1.92 5.40
N GLY A 96 -25.84 -1.33 4.81
CA GLY A 96 -26.75 -0.44 5.55
C GLY A 96 -25.98 0.71 6.20
N ASP A 97 -26.02 0.77 7.53
CA ASP A 97 -25.30 1.77 8.34
C ASP A 97 -24.00 1.22 8.95
N GLU A 98 -23.68 -0.03 8.70
CA GLU A 98 -22.45 -0.66 9.17
C GLU A 98 -21.29 -0.44 8.19
N PHE A 99 -20.08 -0.33 8.75
CA PHE A 99 -18.82 -0.18 8.02
C PHE A 99 -17.87 -1.27 8.48
N ILE A 100 -17.51 -2.17 7.58
CA ILE A 100 -16.61 -3.28 7.88
C ILE A 100 -15.19 -2.84 7.48
N PRO A 101 -14.26 -2.71 8.43
CA PRO A 101 -12.86 -2.43 8.13
C PRO A 101 -12.20 -3.64 7.48
N LEU A 102 -10.99 -3.46 6.96
CA LEU A 102 -10.13 -4.58 6.56
C LEU A 102 -9.89 -5.50 7.76
N ALA A 103 -9.91 -6.79 7.49
CA ALA A 103 -9.56 -7.78 8.49
C ALA A 103 -8.06 -7.66 8.86
N GLU A 104 -7.70 -8.04 10.07
CA GLU A 104 -6.33 -7.95 10.57
C GLU A 104 -5.30 -8.58 9.62
N HIS A 105 -5.57 -9.78 9.10
CA HIS A 105 -4.69 -10.45 8.15
C HIS A 105 -4.57 -9.73 6.80
N GLU A 106 -5.57 -8.90 6.43
CA GLU A 106 -5.53 -8.06 5.23
C GLU A 106 -4.70 -6.80 5.47
N VAL A 107 -4.74 -6.24 6.66
CA VAL A 107 -3.87 -5.14 7.07
C VAL A 107 -2.44 -5.62 7.16
N GLN A 108 -2.21 -6.77 7.81
CA GLN A 108 -0.88 -7.33 8.01
C GLN A 108 -0.11 -7.51 6.70
N TRP A 109 -0.69 -8.18 5.69
CA TRP A 109 0.05 -8.36 4.42
C TRP A 109 0.31 -7.02 3.71
N LEU A 110 -0.60 -6.04 3.84
CA LEU A 110 -0.41 -4.72 3.26
C LEU A 110 0.75 -3.98 3.94
N GLU A 111 0.86 -4.05 5.25
CA GLU A 111 1.95 -3.47 6.03
C GLU A 111 3.28 -4.17 5.73
N GLU A 112 3.31 -5.49 5.70
CA GLU A 112 4.48 -6.29 5.36
C GLU A 112 5.08 -5.93 4.00
N ILE A 113 4.24 -5.80 2.95
CA ILE A 113 4.76 -5.50 1.61
C ILE A 113 5.16 -4.04 1.41
N THR A 114 4.56 -3.13 2.18
CA THR A 114 4.86 -1.69 2.12
C THR A 114 5.96 -1.25 3.09
N GLY A 115 6.36 -2.15 4.00
CA GLY A 115 7.35 -1.85 5.04
C GLY A 115 6.81 -0.92 6.14
N LEU A 116 5.51 -0.89 6.33
CA LEU A 116 4.87 -0.27 7.47
C LEU A 116 4.81 -1.27 8.60
N GLU A 117 5.89 -1.43 9.30
CA GLU A 117 5.85 -2.12 10.58
C GLU A 117 5.29 -1.15 11.63
N SER A 118 4.32 -1.62 12.40
CA SER A 118 3.95 -1.00 13.67
C SER A 118 5.20 -0.89 14.53
N ASP A 119 5.44 0.25 15.15
CA ASP A 119 6.52 0.50 16.11
C ASP A 119 6.44 -0.51 17.27
N GLY A 120 6.90 -1.73 17.03
CA GLY A 120 7.23 -2.73 18.04
C GLY A 120 8.72 -2.58 18.36
N GLU A 121 9.00 -2.32 19.62
CA GLU A 121 10.35 -2.26 20.19
C GLU A 121 11.16 -3.50 19.78
N ASP A 122 12.06 -3.36 18.80
CA ASP A 122 13.38 -4.01 18.83
C ASP A 122 14.23 -3.52 17.65
N GLY A 123 15.46 -3.22 18.00
CA GLY A 123 16.40 -2.40 17.29
C GLY A 123 16.83 -2.85 15.89
N ASN A 124 17.12 -1.84 15.11
CA ASN A 124 18.05 -1.83 14.00
C ASN A 124 17.57 -2.41 12.67
N ILE A 125 16.79 -1.58 11.91
CA ILE A 125 16.98 -1.45 10.43
C ILE A 125 16.43 -0.08 10.00
N GLY A 126 17.21 0.62 9.19
CA GLY A 126 17.06 2.02 8.89
C GLY A 126 15.80 2.45 8.15
N ASN A 127 15.31 3.62 8.54
CA ASN A 127 14.42 4.52 7.81
C ASN A 127 12.94 4.17 7.65
N SER A 128 12.26 3.79 8.73
CA SER A 128 10.82 4.02 8.85
C SER A 128 10.58 5.22 9.76
N ARG A 129 10.34 6.40 9.19
CA ARG A 129 9.92 7.57 9.98
C ARG A 129 8.72 8.26 9.34
N ASN A 130 7.62 8.23 10.11
CA ASN A 130 6.55 9.20 10.13
C ASN A 130 5.54 9.24 8.97
N ILE A 131 4.42 8.57 9.18
CA ILE A 131 3.15 8.83 8.47
C ILE A 131 2.66 10.28 8.74
N THR A 132 3.18 10.94 9.77
CA THR A 132 2.78 12.29 10.20
C THR A 132 3.92 13.28 10.15
N SER A 133 4.28 13.77 8.96
CA SER A 133 5.07 15.02 8.88
C SER A 133 4.87 15.70 7.54
N ILE A 134 3.99 16.70 7.52
CA ILE A 134 3.92 17.69 6.46
C ILE A 134 5.22 18.49 6.48
N LYS A 135 6.14 18.21 5.59
CA LYS A 135 7.23 19.14 5.27
C LYS A 135 6.76 19.99 4.09
N SER A 136 6.41 21.23 4.35
CA SER A 136 6.32 22.26 3.33
C SER A 136 7.72 22.49 2.76
N ASP A 137 7.84 22.46 1.44
CA ASP A 137 9.04 22.94 0.77
C ASP A 137 9.13 24.47 0.92
N LYS A 138 10.35 25.02 0.72
CA LYS A 138 10.65 26.46 0.93
C LYS A 138 9.83 27.41 0.04
N ASN A 139 8.93 26.88 -0.81
CA ASN A 139 8.12 27.65 -1.76
C ASN A 139 6.61 27.62 -1.45
N GLY A 140 6.18 27.14 -0.28
CA GLY A 140 4.78 27.24 0.15
C GLY A 140 3.79 26.37 -0.60
N ASN A 141 4.22 25.49 -1.51
CA ASN A 141 3.37 24.54 -2.20
C ASN A 141 3.12 23.32 -1.31
N LYS A 142 1.92 23.23 -0.76
CA LYS A 142 1.41 22.06 -0.05
C LYS A 142 1.22 20.91 -1.03
N LYS A 143 2.29 20.15 -1.32
CA LYS A 143 2.12 18.81 -1.88
C LYS A 143 1.41 17.98 -0.85
N GLY A 144 0.21 17.50 -1.19
CA GLY A 144 -0.58 16.60 -0.37
C GLY A 144 0.31 15.46 0.14
N ASN A 145 0.32 15.26 1.44
CA ASN A 145 1.14 14.26 2.12
C ASN A 145 0.53 12.87 1.97
N SER A 146 0.51 12.35 0.76
CA SER A 146 0.51 10.92 0.54
C SER A 146 1.96 10.47 0.59
N LYS A 147 2.45 9.99 1.73
CA LYS A 147 3.54 9.04 1.71
C LYS A 147 2.98 7.82 0.98
N ASN A 148 3.16 7.80 -0.33
CA ASN A 148 2.83 6.65 -1.14
C ASN A 148 3.54 5.44 -0.52
N MET A 149 2.76 4.55 0.07
CA MET A 149 3.25 3.26 0.52
C MET A 149 3.83 2.54 -0.68
N GLU A 150 5.14 2.43 -0.74
CA GLU A 150 5.84 1.97 -1.92
C GLU A 150 6.43 0.59 -1.73
N VAL A 151 5.89 -0.36 -2.45
CA VAL A 151 6.35 -1.75 -2.48
C VAL A 151 7.61 -1.83 -3.34
N GLN A 152 8.72 -2.24 -2.73
CA GLN A 152 10.02 -2.33 -3.37
C GLN A 152 10.12 -3.55 -4.30
N ILE A 153 11.12 -3.54 -5.19
CA ILE A 153 11.43 -4.66 -6.08
C ILE A 153 12.11 -5.76 -5.27
N SER A 154 11.65 -7.00 -5.42
CA SER A 154 12.29 -8.16 -4.80
C SER A 154 13.44 -8.67 -5.66
N ARG A 155 14.53 -9.07 -5.03
CA ARG A 155 15.69 -9.65 -5.70
C ARG A 155 15.60 -11.16 -5.72
N VAL A 156 15.77 -11.74 -6.90
CA VAL A 156 15.73 -13.19 -7.10
C VAL A 156 16.98 -13.68 -7.81
N SER A 157 17.41 -14.89 -7.52
CA SER A 157 18.44 -15.58 -8.26
C SER A 157 17.86 -16.82 -8.95
N VAL A 158 18.43 -17.19 -10.07
CA VAL A 158 18.09 -18.40 -10.80
C VAL A 158 19.32 -19.32 -10.79
N SER A 159 19.15 -20.56 -10.37
CA SER A 159 20.21 -21.57 -10.41
C SER A 159 20.30 -22.20 -11.82
N GLU A 160 21.34 -23.01 -12.03
CA GLU A 160 21.54 -23.75 -13.30
C GLU A 160 20.38 -24.74 -13.58
N ASP A 161 19.69 -25.20 -12.55
CA ASP A 161 18.52 -26.08 -12.63
C ASP A 161 17.19 -25.30 -12.73
N ASP A 162 17.21 -24.05 -13.18
CA ASP A 162 16.05 -23.15 -13.30
C ASP A 162 15.27 -22.90 -11.98
N LYS A 163 15.87 -23.25 -10.85
CA LYS A 163 15.25 -23.02 -9.54
C LYS A 163 15.41 -21.56 -9.14
N ILE A 164 14.28 -20.93 -8.87
CA ILE A 164 14.21 -19.52 -8.43
C ILE A 164 14.31 -19.47 -6.92
N THR A 165 15.24 -18.63 -6.41
CA THR A 165 15.39 -18.34 -4.98
C THR A 165 15.17 -16.86 -4.74
N ILE A 166 14.33 -16.53 -3.78
CA ILE A 166 14.07 -15.15 -3.38
C ILE A 166 15.15 -14.73 -2.38
N LEU A 167 15.93 -13.72 -2.73
CA LEU A 167 17.06 -13.25 -1.91
C LEU A 167 16.62 -12.17 -0.92
N SER A 168 15.78 -11.23 -1.37
CA SER A 168 15.33 -10.11 -0.53
C SER A 168 14.11 -9.43 -1.13
N GLY A 169 13.49 -8.55 -0.34
CA GLY A 169 12.34 -7.76 -0.72
C GLY A 169 11.00 -8.40 -0.32
N PRO A 170 9.88 -7.75 -0.67
CA PRO A 170 8.55 -8.13 -0.19
C PRO A 170 8.15 -9.58 -0.44
N LEU A 171 8.60 -10.18 -1.55
CA LEU A 171 8.29 -11.58 -1.87
C LEU A 171 8.82 -12.59 -0.85
N LYS A 172 9.84 -12.23 -0.05
CA LYS A 172 10.44 -13.17 0.90
C LYS A 172 9.44 -13.58 1.98
N ASN A 173 8.58 -12.65 2.39
CA ASN A 173 7.55 -12.92 3.40
C ASN A 173 6.27 -13.53 2.79
N MET A 174 6.18 -13.57 1.44
CA MET A 174 5.00 -14.02 0.70
C MET A 174 5.25 -15.26 -0.17
N GLU A 175 6.30 -16.03 0.09
CA GLU A 175 6.68 -17.19 -0.76
C GLU A 175 5.51 -18.17 -0.95
N GLY A 176 4.73 -18.44 0.11
CA GLY A 176 3.56 -19.32 0.06
C GLY A 176 2.38 -18.81 -0.77
N CYS A 177 2.36 -17.52 -1.08
CA CYS A 177 1.31 -16.86 -1.85
C CYS A 177 1.66 -16.67 -3.34
N ILE A 178 2.88 -17.04 -3.75
CA ILE A 178 3.34 -16.86 -5.13
C ILE A 178 2.68 -17.88 -6.04
N LYS A 179 1.95 -17.39 -7.04
CA LYS A 179 1.31 -18.23 -8.07
C LYS A 179 2.20 -18.41 -9.28
N LYS A 180 2.95 -17.38 -9.66
CA LYS A 180 3.81 -17.43 -10.86
C LYS A 180 4.89 -16.37 -10.77
N ILE A 181 6.10 -16.72 -11.20
CA ILE A 181 7.19 -15.78 -11.45
C ILE A 181 7.43 -15.73 -12.96
N ASP A 182 7.35 -14.55 -13.53
CA ASP A 182 7.64 -14.27 -14.93
C ASP A 182 8.97 -13.51 -15.02
N LEU A 183 10.05 -14.23 -15.22
CA LEU A 183 11.40 -13.70 -15.30
C LEU A 183 11.57 -12.75 -16.49
N HIS A 184 10.90 -13.06 -17.61
CA HIS A 184 10.98 -12.25 -18.82
C HIS A 184 10.36 -10.87 -18.62
N ARG A 185 9.21 -10.81 -17.95
CA ARG A 185 8.52 -9.55 -17.60
C ARG A 185 9.01 -8.92 -16.31
N ARG A 186 9.85 -9.62 -15.57
CA ARG A 186 10.32 -9.22 -14.23
C ARG A 186 9.18 -8.94 -13.26
N ILE A 187 8.19 -9.83 -13.23
CA ILE A 187 7.00 -9.72 -12.38
C ILE A 187 6.71 -11.06 -11.69
N ALA A 188 6.40 -11.00 -10.40
CA ALA A 188 5.80 -12.10 -9.65
C ALA A 188 4.29 -11.84 -9.49
N LYS A 189 3.47 -12.87 -9.69
CA LYS A 189 2.04 -12.87 -9.40
C LYS A 189 1.82 -13.50 -8.04
N VAL A 190 1.23 -12.76 -7.13
CA VAL A 190 0.98 -13.17 -5.74
C VAL A 190 -0.52 -13.12 -5.47
N GLU A 191 -1.07 -14.19 -4.90
CA GLU A 191 -2.46 -14.25 -4.49
C GLU A 191 -2.59 -13.82 -3.03
N VAL A 192 -3.39 -12.80 -2.79
CA VAL A 192 -3.71 -12.29 -1.44
C VAL A 192 -5.23 -12.31 -1.23
N ASN A 193 -5.65 -12.39 0.01
CA ASN A 193 -7.03 -12.11 0.34
C ASN A 193 -7.20 -10.59 0.47
N PHE A 194 -8.17 -10.04 -0.24
CA PHE A 194 -8.50 -8.62 -0.19
C PHE A 194 -10.00 -8.43 -0.27
N MET A 195 -10.61 -7.86 0.75
CA MET A 195 -12.07 -7.67 0.90
C MET A 195 -12.82 -9.01 0.72
N ASN A 196 -12.36 -10.04 1.43
CA ASN A 196 -12.88 -11.41 1.38
C ASN A 196 -12.84 -12.07 -0.02
N ARG A 197 -11.96 -11.61 -0.91
CA ARG A 197 -11.78 -12.16 -2.25
C ARG A 197 -10.33 -12.47 -2.52
N LYS A 198 -10.07 -13.59 -3.20
CA LYS A 198 -8.75 -13.89 -3.73
C LYS A 198 -8.42 -12.92 -4.85
N THR A 199 -7.40 -12.11 -4.63
CA THR A 199 -6.95 -11.07 -5.54
C THR A 199 -5.51 -11.33 -5.92
N VAL A 200 -5.21 -11.23 -7.21
CA VAL A 200 -3.82 -11.38 -7.70
C VAL A 200 -3.19 -10.00 -7.83
N ILE A 201 -2.17 -9.77 -7.02
CA ILE A 201 -1.30 -8.60 -7.14
C ILE A 201 -0.04 -8.94 -7.92
N HIS A 202 0.56 -7.95 -8.54
CA HIS A 202 1.80 -8.10 -9.30
C HIS A 202 2.92 -7.34 -8.59
N LEU A 203 4.00 -8.03 -8.23
CA LEU A 203 5.17 -7.43 -7.62
C LEU A 203 6.36 -7.45 -8.56
N GLY A 204 7.16 -6.39 -8.54
CA GLY A 204 8.36 -6.28 -9.36
C GLY A 204 9.47 -7.19 -8.83
N ILE A 205 10.20 -7.82 -9.76
CA ILE A 205 11.40 -8.59 -9.43
C ILE A 205 12.61 -8.12 -10.23
N GLU A 206 13.78 -8.31 -9.64
CA GLU A 206 15.07 -8.12 -10.27
C GLU A 206 15.90 -9.38 -10.18
N MET A 207 16.40 -9.83 -11.33
CA MET A 207 17.33 -10.95 -11.36
C MET A 207 18.73 -10.47 -10.96
N VAL A 208 19.33 -11.19 -10.03
CA VAL A 208 20.72 -10.96 -9.62
C VAL A 208 21.53 -12.15 -10.12
N GLU A 209 22.53 -11.88 -10.94
CA GLU A 209 23.48 -12.89 -11.34
C GLU A 209 24.29 -13.33 -10.11
N LYS A 210 24.40 -14.64 -9.90
CA LYS A 210 25.31 -15.17 -8.90
C LYS A 210 26.71 -14.77 -9.33
N ARG A 211 27.38 -13.87 -8.60
CA ARG A 211 28.83 -13.67 -8.79
C ARG A 211 29.50 -15.03 -8.56
N ARG A 212 30.15 -15.52 -9.59
CA ARG A 212 31.04 -16.69 -9.51
C ARG A 212 32.21 -16.41 -8.59
#